data_af02c95004a39d744a6ae5d8919a2b5c
#
_entry.id   af02c95004a39d744a6ae5d8919a2b5c
#
_cell.length_a   1.000
_cell.length_b   1.000
_cell.length_c   1.000
_cell.angle_alpha   90.00
_cell.angle_beta   90.00
_cell.angle_gamma   90.00
#
_symmetry.space_group_name_H-M   'P 1'
#
loop_
_entity.id
_entity.type
_entity.pdbx_description
1 polymer ?
#
loop_
_entity_poly.entity_id
_entity_poly.type
_entity_poly.pdbx_seq_one_letter_code
_entity_poly.pdbx_strand_id
1 'polypeptide(L)'
;MTTPAQLHFDMVVIGFGKGGKTLAGAYAKTGKNVALIEQSTGMYGGTCINIGCVPTKALVHRADEFRASGERTLEEANAAYESAVVFRDKLTGMMRAKNREILLSNETAKLIDGHARFISDTEVEVTAGEDTLRVTADYFIVNTGAVSVIPPIEGIRESERVLTSTELQKLTPRPKRLGIIGGGPIGVEFAGIFSSYGTEVTILDGAPALFGRYDEDVAQVAREIIADQDITAHTGVRVQSFKDGADSVTVTYLDSEGATQQLEVDYVMVATGRKPATEGLGLENTSIETNDRGAIVVDEHLRTTVPNIFALGDVNGGPQFTYISMDDYRVVLSQLVGDGSRSTKDRKAVASTIYMNPPLSSVGLTEREAIEAGHKVKVASKPVAAVAAMPRAKTQENPRGIMKFVIDAQTDQILGAQLLVIESMEVINLVALAMRHGITASQLRDEIYTHPSITEGLNEVLAVAAPVN
;
A
#
# COMPACT_ATOMS: atom_id res chain seq x y z
N MET A 1 -4.24 27.37 -37.64
CA MET A 1 -3.82 26.59 -36.42
C MET A 1 -2.86 27.48 -35.68
N THR A 2 -3.22 27.93 -34.46
CA THR A 2 -2.32 28.70 -33.58
C THR A 2 -1.25 27.75 -33.09
N THR A 3 0.02 28.13 -33.19
CA THR A 3 1.14 27.39 -32.63
C THR A 3 0.88 27.20 -31.13
N PRO A 4 0.96 25.97 -30.55
CA PRO A 4 0.78 25.78 -29.14
C PRO A 4 1.72 26.67 -28.33
N ALA A 5 1.25 27.24 -27.21
CA ALA A 5 2.11 27.98 -26.31
C ALA A 5 3.22 27.06 -25.78
N GLN A 6 4.46 27.48 -25.85
CA GLN A 6 5.62 26.75 -25.35
C GLN A 6 6.09 27.32 -24.02
N LEU A 7 6.22 26.47 -23.01
CA LEU A 7 6.78 26.81 -21.70
C LEU A 7 8.05 26.00 -21.45
N HIS A 8 8.99 26.60 -20.71
CA HIS A 8 10.20 25.92 -20.25
C HIS A 8 10.34 26.04 -18.73
N PHE A 9 10.78 24.94 -18.08
CA PHE A 9 11.03 24.85 -16.64
C PHE A 9 12.38 24.17 -16.36
N ASP A 10 12.97 24.45 -15.21
CA ASP A 10 14.15 23.71 -14.74
C ASP A 10 13.75 22.24 -14.44
N MET A 11 12.51 22.00 -13.95
CA MET A 11 11.98 20.66 -13.70
C MET A 11 10.49 20.57 -14.01
N VAL A 12 10.09 19.46 -14.64
CA VAL A 12 8.68 19.08 -14.81
C VAL A 12 8.42 17.77 -14.09
N VAL A 13 7.42 17.76 -13.20
CA VAL A 13 6.94 16.56 -12.50
C VAL A 13 5.60 16.14 -13.09
N ILE A 14 5.49 14.89 -13.55
CA ILE A 14 4.27 14.31 -14.11
C ILE A 14 3.63 13.40 -13.04
N GLY A 15 2.46 13.82 -12.53
CA GLY A 15 1.74 13.16 -11.44
C GLY A 15 1.98 13.78 -10.06
N PHE A 16 0.90 14.04 -9.32
CA PHE A 16 0.91 14.68 -8.00
C PHE A 16 1.13 13.69 -6.84
N GLY A 17 1.87 12.59 -7.09
CA GLY A 17 2.20 11.57 -6.09
C GLY A 17 3.12 12.09 -4.97
N LYS A 18 3.29 11.29 -3.90
CA LYS A 18 4.03 11.69 -2.69
C LYS A 18 5.48 12.09 -2.97
N GLY A 19 6.21 11.30 -3.76
CA GLY A 19 7.61 11.59 -4.11
C GLY A 19 7.71 12.84 -4.98
N GLY A 20 6.98 12.88 -6.09
CA GLY A 20 7.04 13.97 -7.07
C GLY A 20 6.69 15.32 -6.48
N LYS A 21 5.56 15.45 -5.76
CA LYS A 21 5.18 16.73 -5.14
C LYS A 21 6.16 17.21 -4.08
N THR A 22 6.78 16.27 -3.32
CA THR A 22 7.76 16.61 -2.30
C THR A 22 9.05 17.08 -2.94
N LEU A 23 9.47 16.41 -4.02
CA LEU A 23 10.63 16.82 -4.82
C LEU A 23 10.38 18.19 -5.48
N ALA A 24 9.22 18.39 -6.10
CA ALA A 24 8.84 19.66 -6.72
C ALA A 24 8.97 20.81 -5.72
N GLY A 25 8.38 20.68 -4.53
CA GLY A 25 8.47 21.70 -3.49
C GLY A 25 9.88 21.93 -2.94
N ALA A 26 10.68 20.86 -2.80
CA ALA A 26 12.05 20.96 -2.34
C ALA A 26 12.97 21.64 -3.38
N TYR A 27 12.79 21.30 -4.65
CA TYR A 27 13.57 21.88 -5.75
C TYR A 27 13.20 23.33 -6.01
N ALA A 28 11.88 23.69 -5.94
CA ALA A 28 11.42 25.07 -6.05
C ALA A 28 12.03 25.99 -4.97
N LYS A 29 12.22 25.49 -3.75
CA LYS A 29 12.87 26.24 -2.66
C LYS A 29 14.35 26.60 -2.94
N THR A 30 14.99 26.00 -3.93
CA THR A 30 16.32 26.40 -4.39
C THR A 30 16.30 27.54 -5.40
N GLY A 31 15.14 28.16 -5.65
CA GLY A 31 14.94 29.25 -6.61
C GLY A 31 14.72 28.78 -8.05
N LYS A 32 14.53 27.49 -8.28
CA LYS A 32 14.31 26.86 -9.59
C LYS A 32 12.84 26.88 -9.99
N ASN A 33 12.56 27.06 -11.28
CA ASN A 33 11.21 27.03 -11.82
C ASN A 33 10.75 25.59 -12.03
N VAL A 34 9.66 25.21 -11.38
CA VAL A 34 9.10 23.85 -11.40
C VAL A 34 7.68 23.85 -11.90
N ALA A 35 7.34 22.99 -12.84
CA ALA A 35 5.95 22.64 -13.13
C ALA A 35 5.61 21.25 -12.57
N LEU A 36 4.42 21.12 -11.97
CA LEU A 36 3.81 19.85 -11.64
C LEU A 36 2.53 19.71 -12.47
N ILE A 37 2.43 18.60 -13.21
CA ILE A 37 1.30 18.32 -14.10
C ILE A 37 0.47 17.21 -13.47
N GLU A 38 -0.84 17.42 -13.32
CA GLU A 38 -1.78 16.43 -12.80
C GLU A 38 -3.05 16.38 -13.66
N GLN A 39 -3.43 15.19 -14.10
CA GLN A 39 -4.58 15.00 -14.99
C GLN A 39 -5.94 15.12 -14.29
N SER A 40 -5.98 15.02 -12.96
CA SER A 40 -7.21 15.03 -12.17
C SER A 40 -7.10 15.89 -10.93
N THR A 41 -7.91 16.92 -10.84
CA THR A 41 -8.02 17.77 -9.63
C THR A 41 -8.45 16.96 -8.39
N GLY A 42 -9.11 15.83 -8.59
CA GLY A 42 -9.47 14.85 -7.56
C GLY A 42 -8.27 14.05 -7.02
N MET A 43 -7.09 14.12 -7.66
CA MET A 43 -5.92 13.31 -7.31
C MET A 43 -4.75 14.14 -6.77
N TYR A 44 -4.92 15.43 -6.44
CA TYR A 44 -3.87 16.20 -5.79
C TYR A 44 -3.40 15.54 -4.49
N GLY A 45 -2.11 15.23 -4.42
CA GLY A 45 -1.50 14.46 -3.35
C GLY A 45 -1.31 12.97 -3.64
N GLY A 46 -1.82 12.49 -4.78
CA GLY A 46 -1.64 11.14 -5.31
C GLY A 46 -2.52 10.07 -4.65
N THR A 47 -2.25 8.83 -5.02
CA THR A 47 -2.99 7.62 -4.60
C THR A 47 -3.17 7.51 -3.09
N CYS A 48 -2.12 7.72 -2.31
CA CYS A 48 -2.14 7.55 -0.86
C CYS A 48 -3.22 8.39 -0.17
N ILE A 49 -3.38 9.65 -0.57
CA ILE A 49 -4.33 10.59 0.06
C ILE A 49 -5.75 10.36 -0.46
N ASN A 50 -5.91 10.03 -1.74
CA ASN A 50 -7.22 10.12 -2.40
C ASN A 50 -7.95 8.79 -2.53
N ILE A 51 -7.22 7.69 -2.77
CA ILE A 51 -7.82 6.38 -3.09
C ILE A 51 -7.10 5.18 -2.44
N GLY A 52 -6.03 5.41 -1.68
CA GLY A 52 -5.21 4.34 -1.08
C GLY A 52 -5.16 4.40 0.45
N CYS A 53 -3.95 4.69 0.99
CA CYS A 53 -3.67 4.54 2.42
C CYS A 53 -4.62 5.32 3.33
N VAL A 54 -4.76 6.65 3.13
CA VAL A 54 -5.51 7.51 4.04
C VAL A 54 -7.00 7.19 4.05
N PRO A 55 -7.71 7.13 2.91
CA PRO A 55 -9.13 6.80 2.93
C PRO A 55 -9.41 5.39 3.45
N THR A 56 -8.58 4.40 3.11
CA THR A 56 -8.76 3.04 3.62
C THR A 56 -8.54 2.98 5.14
N LYS A 57 -7.47 3.60 5.67
CA LYS A 57 -7.19 3.57 7.11
C LYS A 57 -8.19 4.40 7.92
N ALA A 58 -8.78 5.43 7.33
CA ALA A 58 -9.92 6.13 7.93
C ALA A 58 -11.14 5.19 8.09
N LEU A 59 -11.43 4.37 7.07
CA LEU A 59 -12.49 3.37 7.15
C LEU A 59 -12.15 2.22 8.11
N VAL A 60 -10.91 1.70 8.11
CA VAL A 60 -10.46 0.67 9.06
C VAL A 60 -10.65 1.16 10.50
N HIS A 61 -10.18 2.36 10.80
CA HIS A 61 -10.31 2.94 12.14
C HIS A 61 -11.77 3.03 12.59
N ARG A 62 -12.66 3.54 11.74
CA ARG A 62 -14.09 3.63 12.04
C ARG A 62 -14.76 2.26 12.16
N ALA A 63 -14.33 1.29 11.37
CA ALA A 63 -14.80 -0.09 11.44
C ALA A 63 -14.38 -0.76 12.76
N ASP A 64 -13.14 -0.54 13.20
CA ASP A 64 -12.63 -1.04 14.48
C ASP A 64 -13.35 -0.41 15.68
N GLU A 65 -13.57 0.91 15.66
CA GLU A 65 -14.39 1.60 16.69
C GLU A 65 -15.81 1.03 16.77
N PHE A 66 -16.43 0.80 15.62
CA PHE A 66 -17.78 0.24 15.57
C PHE A 66 -17.81 -1.20 16.08
N ARG A 67 -16.86 -2.05 15.67
CA ARG A 67 -16.74 -3.43 16.17
C ARG A 67 -16.54 -3.47 17.69
N ALA A 68 -15.69 -2.62 18.24
CA ALA A 68 -15.43 -2.52 19.66
C ALA A 68 -16.62 -2.02 20.48
N SER A 69 -17.62 -1.38 19.85
CA SER A 69 -18.82 -0.90 20.54
C SER A 69 -19.85 -1.99 20.89
N GLY A 70 -19.59 -3.26 20.52
CA GLY A 70 -20.43 -4.42 20.82
C GLY A 70 -21.56 -4.65 19.81
N GLU A 71 -22.53 -5.48 20.17
CA GLU A 71 -23.67 -5.81 19.31
C GLU A 71 -24.49 -4.57 18.94
N ARG A 72 -24.87 -4.48 17.65
CA ARG A 72 -25.61 -3.37 17.07
C ARG A 72 -26.69 -3.86 16.13
N THR A 73 -27.72 -3.06 15.98
CA THR A 73 -28.75 -3.31 14.99
C THR A 73 -28.22 -3.05 13.57
N LEU A 74 -28.89 -3.62 12.57
CA LEU A 74 -28.57 -3.37 11.15
C LEU A 74 -28.69 -1.88 10.78
N GLU A 75 -29.66 -1.17 11.37
CA GLU A 75 -29.84 0.27 11.16
C GLU A 75 -28.66 1.07 11.69
N GLU A 76 -28.21 0.78 12.92
CA GLU A 76 -27.02 1.40 13.51
C GLU A 76 -25.76 1.12 12.68
N ALA A 77 -25.59 -0.11 12.17
CA ALA A 77 -24.47 -0.47 11.32
C ALA A 77 -24.47 0.32 9.99
N ASN A 78 -25.61 0.48 9.35
CA ASN A 78 -25.75 1.27 8.13
C ASN A 78 -25.42 2.75 8.39
N ALA A 79 -25.99 3.34 9.44
CA ALA A 79 -25.74 4.74 9.81
C ALA A 79 -24.25 4.98 10.16
N ALA A 80 -23.61 4.06 10.88
CA ALA A 80 -22.20 4.13 11.22
C ALA A 80 -21.30 4.04 9.98
N TYR A 81 -21.60 3.14 9.04
CA TYR A 81 -20.89 3.04 7.77
C TYR A 81 -21.01 4.31 6.94
N GLU A 82 -22.22 4.87 6.77
CA GLU A 82 -22.42 6.13 6.05
C GLU A 82 -21.65 7.28 6.70
N SER A 83 -21.65 7.36 8.04
CA SER A 83 -20.85 8.34 8.80
C SER A 83 -19.34 8.16 8.56
N ALA A 84 -18.86 6.91 8.46
CA ALA A 84 -17.46 6.61 8.17
C ALA A 84 -17.06 7.08 6.75
N VAL A 85 -17.94 6.88 5.76
CA VAL A 85 -17.73 7.37 4.38
C VAL A 85 -17.67 8.91 4.34
N VAL A 86 -18.58 9.58 5.03
CA VAL A 86 -18.58 11.07 5.14
C VAL A 86 -17.30 11.57 5.81
N PHE A 87 -16.88 10.93 6.90
CA PHE A 87 -15.61 11.28 7.58
C PHE A 87 -14.41 11.12 6.65
N ARG A 88 -14.32 9.99 5.94
CA ARG A 88 -13.26 9.73 4.95
C ARG A 88 -13.23 10.82 3.87
N ASP A 89 -14.38 11.19 3.30
CA ASP A 89 -14.48 12.20 2.23
C ASP A 89 -14.03 13.59 2.70
N LYS A 90 -14.46 13.96 3.90
CA LYS A 90 -14.03 15.23 4.54
C LYS A 90 -12.51 15.25 4.76
N LEU A 91 -11.95 14.16 5.30
CA LEU A 91 -10.51 14.04 5.57
C LEU A 91 -9.70 14.13 4.28
N THR A 92 -10.04 13.33 3.26
CA THR A 92 -9.32 13.31 1.99
C THR A 92 -9.44 14.65 1.25
N GLY A 93 -10.61 15.29 1.29
CA GLY A 93 -10.84 16.62 0.72
C GLY A 93 -9.94 17.69 1.35
N MET A 94 -9.87 17.73 2.69
CA MET A 94 -8.98 18.66 3.41
C MET A 94 -7.51 18.41 3.06
N MET A 95 -7.08 17.15 3.03
CA MET A 95 -5.69 16.81 2.72
C MET A 95 -5.33 17.14 1.27
N ARG A 96 -6.25 16.94 0.33
CA ARG A 96 -6.09 17.31 -1.09
C ARG A 96 -5.90 18.81 -1.25
N ALA A 97 -6.76 19.60 -0.64
CA ALA A 97 -6.67 21.05 -0.65
C ALA A 97 -5.34 21.54 -0.05
N LYS A 98 -4.94 20.97 1.10
CA LYS A 98 -3.67 21.33 1.76
C LYS A 98 -2.44 20.97 0.92
N ASN A 99 -2.45 19.87 0.21
CA ASN A 99 -1.33 19.50 -0.67
C ASN A 99 -1.19 20.46 -1.86
N ARG A 100 -2.32 20.92 -2.45
CA ARG A 100 -2.33 21.95 -3.48
C ARG A 100 -1.76 23.27 -2.93
N GLU A 101 -2.23 23.72 -1.76
CA GLU A 101 -1.75 24.94 -1.10
C GLU A 101 -0.24 24.89 -0.84
N ILE A 102 0.28 23.79 -0.28
CA ILE A 102 1.72 23.63 0.01
C ILE A 102 2.56 23.73 -1.28
N LEU A 103 2.12 23.15 -2.39
CA LEU A 103 2.85 23.30 -3.66
C LEU A 103 2.87 24.76 -4.09
N LEU A 104 1.70 25.39 -4.15
CA LEU A 104 1.52 26.74 -4.64
C LEU A 104 2.03 27.85 -3.70
N SER A 105 2.40 27.51 -2.46
CA SER A 105 3.09 28.45 -1.57
C SER A 105 4.56 28.72 -1.97
N ASN A 106 5.09 27.95 -2.94
CA ASN A 106 6.40 28.22 -3.53
C ASN A 106 6.19 29.07 -4.80
N GLU A 107 6.70 30.27 -4.81
CA GLU A 107 6.52 31.25 -5.92
C GLU A 107 7.01 30.75 -7.28
N THR A 108 8.02 29.86 -7.27
CA THR A 108 8.60 29.27 -8.49
C THR A 108 7.95 27.94 -8.89
N ALA A 109 6.91 27.49 -8.16
CA ALA A 109 6.17 26.27 -8.50
C ALA A 109 4.85 26.58 -9.22
N LYS A 110 4.61 25.94 -10.34
CA LYS A 110 3.38 26.03 -11.13
C LYS A 110 2.66 24.68 -11.14
N LEU A 111 1.36 24.69 -10.90
CA LEU A 111 0.48 23.55 -11.12
C LEU A 111 -0.20 23.69 -12.48
N ILE A 112 -0.13 22.66 -13.29
CA ILE A 112 -0.77 22.56 -14.61
C ILE A 112 -1.76 21.38 -14.56
N ASP A 113 -3.04 21.69 -14.69
CA ASP A 113 -4.08 20.67 -14.78
C ASP A 113 -4.19 20.19 -16.22
N GLY A 114 -3.94 18.89 -16.44
CA GLY A 114 -3.99 18.29 -17.77
C GLY A 114 -3.26 16.96 -17.84
N HIS A 115 -3.49 16.24 -18.92
CA HIS A 115 -2.83 14.98 -19.23
C HIS A 115 -1.51 15.25 -19.96
N ALA A 116 -0.40 14.81 -19.37
CA ALA A 116 0.93 14.93 -19.96
C ALA A 116 1.26 13.70 -20.81
N ARG A 117 1.76 13.92 -22.03
CA ARG A 117 2.25 12.89 -22.94
C ARG A 117 3.61 13.29 -23.51
N PHE A 118 4.61 12.43 -23.38
CA PHE A 118 5.90 12.65 -24.04
C PHE A 118 5.75 12.63 -25.56
N ILE A 119 6.40 13.58 -26.21
CA ILE A 119 6.51 13.65 -27.67
C ILE A 119 7.95 13.54 -28.13
N SER A 120 8.90 13.65 -27.20
CA SER A 120 10.33 13.35 -27.34
C SER A 120 10.96 13.19 -25.95
N ASP A 121 12.26 12.89 -25.87
CA ASP A 121 13.03 12.82 -24.62
C ASP A 121 13.14 14.17 -23.88
N THR A 122 12.75 15.27 -24.50
CA THR A 122 12.91 16.64 -23.94
C THR A 122 11.64 17.47 -23.94
N GLU A 123 10.52 16.91 -24.39
CA GLU A 123 9.27 17.67 -24.53
C GLU A 123 8.05 16.81 -24.21
N VAL A 124 7.12 17.38 -23.46
CA VAL A 124 5.79 16.82 -23.23
C VAL A 124 4.71 17.74 -23.78
N GLU A 125 3.66 17.13 -24.29
CA GLU A 125 2.41 17.78 -24.63
C GLU A 125 1.45 17.61 -23.46
N VAL A 126 0.82 18.71 -23.04
CA VAL A 126 -0.19 18.69 -21.98
C VAL A 126 -1.53 19.07 -22.57
N THR A 127 -2.50 18.16 -22.49
CA THR A 127 -3.88 18.39 -22.95
C THR A 127 -4.76 18.76 -21.76
N ALA A 128 -5.39 19.91 -21.81
CA ALA A 128 -6.32 20.44 -20.80
C ALA A 128 -7.64 20.84 -21.47
N GLY A 129 -8.60 19.92 -21.53
CA GLY A 129 -9.83 20.10 -22.33
C GLY A 129 -9.51 20.20 -23.82
N GLU A 130 -9.85 21.34 -24.45
CA GLU A 130 -9.56 21.61 -25.88
C GLU A 130 -8.18 22.26 -26.09
N ASP A 131 -7.55 22.73 -25.03
CA ASP A 131 -6.26 23.39 -25.08
C ASP A 131 -5.10 22.41 -25.06
N THR A 132 -4.06 22.71 -25.83
CA THR A 132 -2.81 21.95 -25.88
C THR A 132 -1.64 22.88 -25.59
N LEU A 133 -0.77 22.46 -24.68
CA LEU A 133 0.42 23.18 -24.24
C LEU A 133 1.67 22.31 -24.48
N ARG A 134 2.73 22.90 -25.04
CA ARG A 134 4.05 22.26 -25.16
C ARG A 134 4.93 22.69 -23.99
N VAL A 135 5.54 21.70 -23.32
CA VAL A 135 6.37 21.93 -22.13
C VAL A 135 7.71 21.25 -22.30
N THR A 136 8.78 22.00 -22.17
CA THR A 136 10.16 21.51 -22.13
C THR A 136 10.76 21.69 -20.75
N ALA A 137 11.76 20.89 -20.37
CA ALA A 137 12.44 21.00 -19.09
C ALA A 137 13.90 20.50 -19.17
N ASP A 138 14.72 20.97 -18.22
CA ASP A 138 16.04 20.41 -17.99
C ASP A 138 15.92 19.00 -17.40
N TYR A 139 14.93 18.77 -16.51
CA TYR A 139 14.66 17.47 -15.89
C TYR A 139 13.17 17.13 -15.96
N PHE A 140 12.86 15.86 -16.26
CA PHE A 140 11.52 15.29 -16.13
C PHE A 140 11.47 14.26 -15.02
N ILE A 141 10.40 14.30 -14.24
CA ILE A 141 10.16 13.38 -13.13
C ILE A 141 8.83 12.67 -13.38
N VAL A 142 8.86 11.37 -13.65
CA VAL A 142 7.65 10.56 -13.82
C VAL A 142 7.23 10.01 -12.46
N ASN A 143 6.07 10.43 -11.96
CA ASN A 143 5.51 10.01 -10.67
C ASN A 143 4.01 9.67 -10.78
N THR A 144 3.63 9.04 -11.86
CA THR A 144 2.25 8.68 -12.19
C THR A 144 1.68 7.52 -11.35
N GLY A 145 2.56 6.80 -10.63
CA GLY A 145 2.17 5.77 -9.70
C GLY A 145 1.72 4.47 -10.37
N ALA A 146 0.66 3.85 -9.82
CA ALA A 146 0.10 2.60 -10.30
C ALA A 146 -1.43 2.63 -10.33
N VAL A 147 -2.02 1.76 -11.15
CA VAL A 147 -3.47 1.54 -11.28
C VAL A 147 -3.82 0.10 -10.91
N SER A 148 -5.10 -0.15 -10.56
CA SER A 148 -5.58 -1.51 -10.28
C SER A 148 -5.47 -2.40 -11.52
N VAL A 149 -5.05 -3.63 -11.34
CA VAL A 149 -5.09 -4.65 -12.39
C VAL A 149 -6.53 -5.17 -12.53
N ILE A 150 -7.08 -5.09 -13.73
CA ILE A 150 -8.34 -5.75 -14.07
C ILE A 150 -7.97 -6.96 -14.92
N PRO A 151 -8.08 -8.18 -14.37
CA PRO A 151 -7.70 -9.39 -15.10
C PRO A 151 -8.66 -9.63 -16.28
N PRO A 152 -8.22 -10.34 -17.33
CA PRO A 152 -9.04 -10.63 -18.50
C PRO A 152 -10.02 -11.79 -18.23
N ILE A 153 -10.98 -11.57 -17.33
CA ILE A 153 -12.02 -12.54 -16.98
C ILE A 153 -13.31 -12.12 -17.67
N GLU A 154 -14.06 -13.08 -18.19
CA GLU A 154 -15.33 -12.86 -18.89
C GLU A 154 -16.33 -12.10 -17.99
N GLY A 155 -16.96 -11.06 -18.53
CA GLY A 155 -17.97 -10.25 -17.86
C GLY A 155 -17.43 -9.22 -16.86
N ILE A 156 -16.12 -9.18 -16.59
CA ILE A 156 -15.54 -8.29 -15.56
C ILE A 156 -15.64 -6.80 -15.92
N ARG A 157 -15.55 -6.46 -17.21
CA ARG A 157 -15.59 -5.08 -17.68
C ARG A 157 -16.99 -4.61 -18.03
N GLU A 158 -17.87 -5.55 -18.31
CA GLU A 158 -19.28 -5.34 -18.67
C GLU A 158 -20.16 -5.19 -17.43
N SER A 159 -19.72 -5.73 -16.29
CA SER A 159 -20.47 -5.68 -15.02
C SER A 159 -20.41 -4.30 -14.39
N GLU A 160 -21.57 -3.76 -14.00
CA GLU A 160 -21.68 -2.54 -13.19
C GLU A 160 -21.49 -2.82 -11.68
N ARG A 161 -21.39 -4.10 -11.29
CA ARG A 161 -21.30 -4.56 -9.90
C ARG A 161 -19.88 -5.03 -9.53
N VAL A 162 -18.97 -5.08 -10.50
CA VAL A 162 -17.56 -5.39 -10.27
C VAL A 162 -16.77 -4.09 -10.16
N LEU A 163 -16.23 -3.83 -8.98
CA LEU A 163 -15.60 -2.57 -8.58
C LEU A 163 -14.13 -2.81 -8.22
N THR A 164 -13.32 -1.78 -8.31
CA THR A 164 -12.02 -1.75 -7.64
C THR A 164 -12.17 -1.17 -6.22
N SER A 165 -11.09 -1.18 -5.44
CA SER A 165 -11.07 -0.54 -4.12
C SER A 165 -11.38 0.98 -4.19
N THR A 166 -11.14 1.62 -5.33
CA THR A 166 -11.40 3.05 -5.55
C THR A 166 -12.88 3.37 -5.58
N GLU A 167 -13.68 2.54 -6.24
CA GLU A 167 -15.13 2.69 -6.33
C GLU A 167 -15.81 2.16 -5.06
N LEU A 168 -15.41 0.95 -4.60
CA LEU A 168 -16.04 0.30 -3.47
C LEU A 168 -15.98 1.14 -2.18
N GLN A 169 -14.87 1.81 -1.90
CA GLN A 169 -14.77 2.66 -0.72
C GLN A 169 -15.73 3.86 -0.72
N LYS A 170 -16.35 4.19 -1.85
CA LYS A 170 -17.33 5.28 -2.01
C LYS A 170 -18.77 4.79 -2.04
N LEU A 171 -18.95 3.46 -2.12
CA LEU A 171 -20.27 2.86 -2.28
C LEU A 171 -21.12 3.09 -1.04
N THR A 172 -22.31 3.66 -1.24
CA THR A 172 -23.38 3.80 -0.23
C THR A 172 -24.72 3.52 -0.91
N PRO A 173 -25.62 2.80 -0.25
CA PRO A 173 -25.45 2.08 1.03
C PRO A 173 -24.43 0.94 0.91
N ARG A 174 -23.98 0.42 2.09
CA ARG A 174 -23.09 -0.75 2.08
C ARG A 174 -23.81 -1.99 1.49
N PRO A 175 -23.08 -2.89 0.81
CA PRO A 175 -23.66 -4.14 0.33
C PRO A 175 -24.00 -5.08 1.51
N LYS A 176 -24.99 -5.93 1.34
CA LYS A 176 -25.29 -7.00 2.29
C LYS A 176 -24.30 -8.16 2.11
N ARG A 177 -23.95 -8.48 0.86
CA ARG A 177 -23.04 -9.55 0.45
C ARG A 177 -21.95 -8.98 -0.45
N LEU A 178 -20.71 -9.24 -0.14
CA LEU A 178 -19.54 -8.74 -0.88
C LEU A 178 -18.60 -9.90 -1.23
N GLY A 179 -18.34 -10.08 -2.53
CA GLY A 179 -17.25 -10.92 -3.01
C GLY A 179 -15.96 -10.11 -3.15
N ILE A 180 -14.82 -10.69 -2.80
CA ILE A 180 -13.50 -10.06 -2.98
C ILE A 180 -12.61 -11.02 -3.75
N ILE A 181 -12.11 -10.59 -4.91
CA ILE A 181 -11.17 -11.36 -5.72
C ILE A 181 -9.75 -10.92 -5.38
N GLY A 182 -9.03 -11.79 -4.65
CA GLY A 182 -7.68 -11.56 -4.15
C GLY A 182 -7.62 -11.30 -2.65
N GLY A 183 -6.95 -12.18 -1.92
CA GLY A 183 -6.72 -12.16 -0.47
C GLY A 183 -5.40 -11.48 -0.07
N GLY A 184 -4.90 -10.56 -0.91
CA GLY A 184 -3.76 -9.71 -0.58
C GLY A 184 -4.12 -8.61 0.44
N PRO A 185 -3.15 -7.72 0.79
CA PRO A 185 -3.36 -6.70 1.82
C PRO A 185 -4.62 -5.85 1.63
N ILE A 186 -4.89 -5.41 0.39
CA ILE A 186 -6.09 -4.61 0.06
C ILE A 186 -7.36 -5.45 0.29
N GLY A 187 -7.38 -6.70 -0.20
CA GLY A 187 -8.54 -7.59 -0.04
C GLY A 187 -8.88 -7.84 1.42
N VAL A 188 -7.88 -8.17 2.23
CA VAL A 188 -8.05 -8.44 3.67
C VAL A 188 -8.52 -7.19 4.43
N GLU A 189 -7.93 -6.01 4.16
CA GLU A 189 -8.34 -4.76 4.80
C GLU A 189 -9.81 -4.41 4.50
N PHE A 190 -10.22 -4.51 3.24
CA PHE A 190 -11.61 -4.25 2.85
C PHE A 190 -12.57 -5.32 3.41
N ALA A 191 -12.16 -6.58 3.45
CA ALA A 191 -12.94 -7.63 4.11
C ALA A 191 -13.24 -7.26 5.57
N GLY A 192 -12.20 -6.86 6.33
CA GLY A 192 -12.33 -6.42 7.70
C GLY A 192 -13.22 -5.18 7.88
N ILE A 193 -13.11 -4.19 6.98
CA ILE A 193 -13.97 -3.00 7.00
C ILE A 193 -15.44 -3.41 6.86
N PHE A 194 -15.80 -4.14 5.82
CA PHE A 194 -17.20 -4.45 5.52
C PHE A 194 -17.82 -5.45 6.50
N SER A 195 -17.06 -6.47 6.92
CA SER A 195 -17.54 -7.43 7.92
C SER A 195 -17.83 -6.75 9.26
N SER A 196 -17.07 -5.74 9.65
CA SER A 196 -17.31 -4.96 10.89
C SER A 196 -18.69 -4.31 10.93
N TYR A 197 -19.25 -3.94 9.78
CA TYR A 197 -20.59 -3.38 9.66
C TYR A 197 -21.67 -4.43 9.31
N GLY A 198 -21.34 -5.73 9.39
CA GLY A 198 -22.29 -6.82 9.17
C GLY A 198 -22.57 -7.12 7.69
N THR A 199 -21.65 -6.81 6.78
CA THR A 199 -21.66 -7.35 5.41
C THR A 199 -21.16 -8.79 5.44
N GLU A 200 -21.85 -9.70 4.80
CA GLU A 200 -21.37 -11.06 4.53
C GLU A 200 -20.24 -10.99 3.48
N VAL A 201 -19.02 -11.35 3.87
CA VAL A 201 -17.84 -11.20 3.01
C VAL A 201 -17.25 -12.55 2.63
N THR A 202 -17.05 -12.76 1.32
CA THR A 202 -16.37 -13.94 0.77
C THR A 202 -15.15 -13.53 -0.04
N ILE A 203 -13.97 -14.00 0.36
CA ILE A 203 -12.71 -13.84 -0.39
C ILE A 203 -12.50 -15.05 -1.30
N LEU A 204 -12.24 -14.80 -2.58
CA LEU A 204 -11.81 -15.80 -3.57
C LEU A 204 -10.34 -15.51 -3.94
N ASP A 205 -9.40 -16.40 -3.56
CA ASP A 205 -7.98 -16.22 -3.82
C ASP A 205 -7.39 -17.39 -4.60
N GLY A 206 -6.62 -17.09 -5.64
CA GLY A 206 -5.91 -18.10 -6.43
C GLY A 206 -4.71 -18.74 -5.72
N ALA A 207 -4.17 -18.13 -4.67
CA ALA A 207 -3.11 -18.71 -3.86
C ALA A 207 -3.62 -19.90 -3.04
N PRO A 208 -2.77 -20.88 -2.72
CA PRO A 208 -3.17 -22.06 -1.95
C PRO A 208 -3.60 -21.75 -0.51
N ALA A 209 -3.17 -20.60 0.05
CA ALA A 209 -3.59 -20.13 1.37
C ALA A 209 -3.43 -18.62 1.48
N LEU A 210 -4.27 -17.98 2.31
CA LEU A 210 -4.07 -16.58 2.71
C LEU A 210 -2.78 -16.46 3.55
N PHE A 211 -2.13 -15.31 3.45
CA PHE A 211 -0.89 -14.98 4.18
C PHE A 211 0.31 -15.86 3.88
N GLY A 212 0.36 -16.58 2.74
CA GLY A 212 1.43 -17.52 2.38
C GLY A 212 2.84 -16.90 2.23
N ARG A 213 2.98 -15.58 2.38
CA ARG A 213 4.27 -14.87 2.43
C ARG A 213 4.86 -14.78 3.84
N TYR A 214 4.08 -15.12 4.86
CA TYR A 214 4.49 -15.13 6.26
C TYR A 214 4.90 -16.55 6.68
N ASP A 215 5.53 -16.65 7.83
CA ASP A 215 5.78 -17.96 8.45
C ASP A 215 4.45 -18.62 8.81
N GLU A 216 4.40 -19.95 8.70
CA GLU A 216 3.13 -20.70 8.79
C GLU A 216 2.43 -20.53 10.14
N ASP A 217 3.18 -20.48 11.24
CA ASP A 217 2.63 -20.22 12.57
C ASP A 217 1.93 -18.87 12.68
N VAL A 218 2.49 -17.82 12.08
CA VAL A 218 1.89 -16.48 12.01
C VAL A 218 0.71 -16.45 11.05
N ALA A 219 0.87 -17.07 9.87
CA ALA A 219 -0.18 -17.16 8.86
C ALA A 219 -1.41 -17.90 9.37
N GLN A 220 -1.22 -18.98 10.13
CA GLN A 220 -2.30 -19.75 10.73
C GLN A 220 -3.12 -18.90 11.71
N VAL A 221 -2.46 -18.20 12.62
CA VAL A 221 -3.13 -17.29 13.57
C VAL A 221 -3.87 -16.17 12.84
N ALA A 222 -3.29 -15.64 11.75
CA ALA A 222 -3.96 -14.61 10.95
C ALA A 222 -5.22 -15.14 10.25
N ARG A 223 -5.21 -16.38 9.73
CA ARG A 223 -6.39 -17.02 9.15
C ARG A 223 -7.49 -17.27 10.19
N GLU A 224 -7.13 -17.73 11.38
CA GLU A 224 -8.07 -17.89 12.49
C GLU A 224 -8.76 -16.57 12.86
N ILE A 225 -7.98 -15.48 12.94
CA ILE A 225 -8.52 -14.15 13.22
C ILE A 225 -9.49 -13.67 12.11
N ILE A 226 -9.20 -13.96 10.85
CA ILE A 226 -10.09 -13.63 9.72
C ILE A 226 -11.41 -14.43 9.82
N ALA A 227 -11.32 -15.73 10.14
CA ALA A 227 -12.49 -16.58 10.31
C ALA A 227 -13.37 -16.11 11.48
N ASP A 228 -12.75 -15.71 12.61
CA ASP A 228 -13.47 -15.15 13.77
C ASP A 228 -14.19 -13.82 13.48
N GLN A 229 -13.90 -13.20 12.34
CA GLN A 229 -14.54 -11.96 11.88
C GLN A 229 -15.67 -12.23 10.88
N ASP A 230 -16.20 -13.46 10.79
CA ASP A 230 -17.23 -13.88 9.85
C ASP A 230 -16.86 -13.65 8.37
N ILE A 231 -15.57 -13.74 8.06
CA ILE A 231 -15.06 -13.64 6.69
C ILE A 231 -14.77 -15.05 6.17
N THR A 232 -15.53 -15.46 5.13
CA THR A 232 -15.28 -16.72 4.45
C THR A 232 -14.16 -16.54 3.42
N ALA A 233 -13.22 -17.48 3.35
CA ALA A 233 -12.14 -17.46 2.35
C ALA A 233 -12.04 -18.80 1.62
N HIS A 234 -12.14 -18.76 0.29
CA HIS A 234 -11.85 -19.89 -0.60
C HIS A 234 -10.53 -19.62 -1.29
N THR A 235 -9.56 -20.52 -1.09
CA THR A 235 -8.21 -20.42 -1.63
C THR A 235 -7.93 -21.49 -2.67
N GLY A 236 -6.92 -21.32 -3.52
CA GLY A 236 -6.64 -22.20 -4.64
C GLY A 236 -7.71 -22.17 -5.72
N VAL A 237 -8.53 -21.12 -5.76
CA VAL A 237 -9.65 -21.01 -6.69
C VAL A 237 -9.27 -20.28 -7.98
N ARG A 238 -10.02 -20.50 -9.05
CA ARG A 238 -9.86 -19.80 -10.32
C ARG A 238 -11.19 -19.22 -10.78
N VAL A 239 -11.33 -17.90 -10.66
CA VAL A 239 -12.51 -17.18 -11.17
C VAL A 239 -12.55 -17.24 -12.70
N GLN A 240 -13.73 -17.55 -13.25
CA GLN A 240 -13.94 -17.76 -14.66
C GLN A 240 -14.79 -16.69 -15.32
N SER A 241 -15.89 -16.27 -14.66
CA SER A 241 -16.78 -15.28 -15.25
C SER A 241 -17.61 -14.53 -14.21
N PHE A 242 -18.14 -13.38 -14.63
CA PHE A 242 -19.08 -12.54 -13.90
C PHE A 242 -20.33 -12.37 -14.75
N LYS A 243 -21.50 -12.43 -14.11
CA LYS A 243 -22.80 -12.22 -14.77
C LYS A 243 -23.71 -11.43 -13.85
N ASP A 244 -24.07 -10.22 -14.28
CA ASP A 244 -25.02 -9.38 -13.53
C ASP A 244 -26.42 -9.96 -13.62
N GLY A 245 -27.09 -10.00 -12.46
CA GLY A 245 -28.53 -10.18 -12.29
C GLY A 245 -29.22 -8.84 -12.11
N ALA A 246 -30.47 -8.83 -11.65
CA ALA A 246 -31.22 -7.60 -11.37
C ALA A 246 -30.57 -6.80 -10.22
N ASP A 247 -30.29 -7.48 -9.09
CA ASP A 247 -29.79 -6.86 -7.86
C ASP A 247 -28.51 -7.52 -7.32
N SER A 248 -27.90 -8.43 -8.08
CA SER A 248 -26.71 -9.20 -7.69
C SER A 248 -25.80 -9.44 -8.88
N VAL A 249 -24.59 -9.94 -8.61
CA VAL A 249 -23.66 -10.49 -9.59
C VAL A 249 -23.32 -11.93 -9.21
N THR A 250 -23.40 -12.84 -10.17
CA THR A 250 -22.97 -14.22 -10.02
C THR A 250 -21.51 -14.35 -10.47
N VAL A 251 -20.65 -14.80 -9.56
CA VAL A 251 -19.25 -15.16 -9.84
C VAL A 251 -19.16 -16.66 -10.04
N THR A 252 -18.76 -17.10 -11.22
CA THR A 252 -18.45 -18.51 -11.49
C THR A 252 -16.96 -18.75 -11.31
N TYR A 253 -16.60 -19.76 -10.54
CA TYR A 253 -15.20 -20.12 -10.29
C TYR A 253 -15.00 -21.63 -10.18
N LEU A 254 -13.78 -22.08 -10.40
CA LEU A 254 -13.34 -23.43 -10.04
C LEU A 254 -12.76 -23.41 -8.63
N ASP A 255 -13.19 -24.34 -7.80
CA ASP A 255 -12.57 -24.56 -6.48
C ASP A 255 -11.21 -25.25 -6.59
N SER A 256 -10.55 -25.51 -5.45
CA SER A 256 -9.24 -26.15 -5.38
C SER A 256 -9.21 -27.59 -5.93
N GLU A 257 -10.37 -28.25 -6.04
CA GLU A 257 -10.52 -29.59 -6.61
C GLU A 257 -10.88 -29.55 -8.10
N GLY A 258 -11.11 -28.35 -8.65
CA GLY A 258 -11.48 -28.11 -10.05
C GLY A 258 -12.99 -28.24 -10.32
N ALA A 259 -13.81 -28.32 -9.29
CA ALA A 259 -15.27 -28.31 -9.44
C ALA A 259 -15.77 -26.89 -9.66
N THR A 260 -16.79 -26.76 -10.53
CA THR A 260 -17.40 -25.44 -10.79
C THR A 260 -18.35 -25.08 -9.65
N GLN A 261 -18.11 -23.88 -9.10
CA GLN A 261 -18.90 -23.27 -8.03
C GLN A 261 -19.47 -21.94 -8.50
N GLN A 262 -20.51 -21.47 -7.80
CA GLN A 262 -21.08 -20.16 -8.01
C GLN A 262 -21.23 -19.42 -6.68
N LEU A 263 -20.88 -18.14 -6.68
CA LEU A 263 -21.10 -17.21 -5.58
C LEU A 263 -21.98 -16.06 -6.06
N GLU A 264 -23.12 -15.87 -5.40
CA GLU A 264 -24.02 -14.75 -5.68
C GLU A 264 -23.89 -13.67 -4.61
N VAL A 265 -23.49 -12.46 -5.00
CA VAL A 265 -23.25 -11.31 -4.12
C VAL A 265 -23.82 -10.03 -4.71
N ASP A 266 -23.95 -8.98 -3.88
CA ASP A 266 -24.49 -7.70 -4.34
C ASP A 266 -23.43 -6.92 -5.15
N TYR A 267 -22.17 -7.01 -4.75
CA TYR A 267 -21.00 -6.42 -5.43
C TYR A 267 -19.76 -7.31 -5.30
N VAL A 268 -18.85 -7.12 -6.22
CA VAL A 268 -17.52 -7.76 -6.17
C VAL A 268 -16.43 -6.69 -6.16
N MET A 269 -15.43 -6.84 -5.30
CA MET A 269 -14.21 -6.05 -5.36
C MET A 269 -13.08 -6.84 -6.03
N VAL A 270 -12.46 -6.26 -7.05
CA VAL A 270 -11.24 -6.80 -7.66
C VAL A 270 -10.02 -6.22 -6.96
N ALA A 271 -9.27 -7.09 -6.27
CA ALA A 271 -8.06 -6.76 -5.51
C ALA A 271 -6.85 -7.62 -5.96
N THR A 272 -6.74 -7.89 -7.26
CA THR A 272 -5.75 -8.79 -7.88
C THR A 272 -4.38 -8.16 -8.11
N GLY A 273 -4.13 -6.98 -7.54
CA GLY A 273 -2.86 -6.26 -7.60
C GLY A 273 -2.95 -4.93 -8.34
N ARG A 274 -1.77 -4.32 -8.53
CA ARG A 274 -1.61 -3.03 -9.19
C ARG A 274 -0.49 -3.10 -10.22
N LYS A 275 -0.62 -2.35 -11.32
CA LYS A 275 0.39 -2.22 -12.39
C LYS A 275 0.85 -0.77 -12.51
N PRO A 276 2.09 -0.50 -12.96
CA PRO A 276 2.57 0.85 -13.23
C PRO A 276 1.65 1.63 -14.17
N ALA A 277 1.43 2.90 -13.88
CA ALA A 277 0.59 3.80 -14.67
C ALA A 277 1.43 4.48 -15.78
N THR A 278 1.82 3.70 -16.77
CA THR A 278 2.63 4.14 -17.93
C THR A 278 1.81 4.29 -19.20
N GLU A 279 0.61 3.75 -19.25
CA GLU A 279 -0.29 3.83 -20.41
C GLU A 279 -0.68 5.29 -20.69
N GLY A 280 -0.61 5.70 -21.95
CA GLY A 280 -0.94 7.06 -22.39
C GLY A 280 0.16 8.11 -22.17
N LEU A 281 1.27 7.76 -21.50
CA LEU A 281 2.39 8.69 -21.27
C LEU A 281 3.21 9.00 -22.52
N GLY A 282 3.01 8.30 -23.64
CA GLY A 282 3.76 8.52 -24.88
C GLY A 282 5.22 8.04 -24.80
N LEU A 283 5.49 7.02 -23.97
CA LEU A 283 6.85 6.49 -23.82
C LEU A 283 7.42 5.93 -25.12
N GLU A 284 6.57 5.53 -26.05
CA GLU A 284 6.91 5.10 -27.42
C GLU A 284 7.59 6.19 -28.26
N ASN A 285 7.49 7.47 -27.84
CA ASN A 285 8.15 8.61 -28.49
C ASN A 285 9.49 8.96 -27.85
N THR A 286 9.95 8.16 -26.89
CA THR A 286 11.14 8.39 -26.09
C THR A 286 12.10 7.20 -26.13
N SER A 287 13.29 7.41 -25.61
CA SER A 287 14.28 6.36 -25.37
C SER A 287 14.12 5.72 -23.96
N ILE A 288 13.01 5.94 -23.27
CA ILE A 288 12.71 5.34 -21.96
C ILE A 288 12.34 3.88 -22.16
N GLU A 289 13.05 3.00 -21.47
CA GLU A 289 12.76 1.57 -21.47
C GLU A 289 11.75 1.19 -20.35
N THR A 290 10.90 0.21 -20.66
CA THR A 290 10.00 -0.43 -19.69
C THR A 290 10.29 -1.93 -19.63
N ASN A 291 10.05 -2.53 -18.46
CA ASN A 291 10.13 -3.99 -18.31
C ASN A 291 8.83 -4.69 -18.75
N ASP A 292 8.80 -6.03 -18.73
CA ASP A 292 7.66 -6.87 -19.12
C ASP A 292 6.37 -6.60 -18.33
N ARG A 293 6.47 -5.94 -17.17
CA ARG A 293 5.32 -5.53 -16.34
C ARG A 293 4.88 -4.10 -16.61
N GLY A 294 5.49 -3.43 -17.60
CA GLY A 294 5.21 -2.05 -17.97
C GLY A 294 5.81 -1.00 -17.02
N ALA A 295 6.67 -1.38 -16.10
CA ALA A 295 7.36 -0.44 -15.21
C ALA A 295 8.52 0.24 -15.91
N ILE A 296 8.72 1.53 -15.66
CA ILE A 296 9.89 2.28 -16.18
C ILE A 296 11.15 1.74 -15.53
N VAL A 297 12.11 1.31 -16.37
CA VAL A 297 13.42 0.83 -15.92
C VAL A 297 14.25 2.00 -15.38
N VAL A 298 14.81 1.84 -14.18
CA VAL A 298 15.66 2.84 -13.53
C VAL A 298 16.91 2.21 -12.94
N ASP A 299 17.96 3.03 -12.81
CA ASP A 299 19.18 2.68 -12.04
C ASP A 299 18.98 2.88 -10.52
N GLU A 300 20.00 2.65 -9.72
CA GLU A 300 19.99 2.85 -8.27
C GLU A 300 19.80 4.30 -7.80
N HIS A 301 19.91 5.26 -8.71
CA HIS A 301 19.67 6.68 -8.49
C HIS A 301 18.31 7.13 -9.04
N LEU A 302 17.48 6.18 -9.51
CA LEU A 302 16.15 6.39 -10.09
C LEU A 302 16.17 7.12 -11.43
N ARG A 303 17.32 7.14 -12.15
CA ARG A 303 17.40 7.62 -13.52
C ARG A 303 16.90 6.55 -14.47
N THR A 304 16.15 6.98 -15.48
CA THR A 304 15.76 6.10 -16.57
C THR A 304 16.93 5.90 -17.55
N THR A 305 16.70 5.22 -18.66
CA THR A 305 17.66 5.13 -19.78
C THR A 305 17.94 6.48 -20.44
N VAL A 306 17.10 7.50 -20.17
CA VAL A 306 17.32 8.90 -20.60
C VAL A 306 17.88 9.70 -19.40
N PRO A 307 19.12 10.26 -19.48
CA PRO A 307 19.84 10.78 -18.31
C PRO A 307 19.18 11.91 -17.52
N ASN A 308 18.31 12.68 -18.17
CA ASN A 308 17.58 13.80 -17.55
C ASN A 308 16.15 13.44 -17.15
N ILE A 309 15.75 12.17 -17.25
CA ILE A 309 14.43 11.68 -16.84
C ILE A 309 14.56 10.68 -15.68
N PHE A 310 13.82 10.94 -14.62
CA PHE A 310 13.75 10.09 -13.42
C PHE A 310 12.34 9.52 -13.26
N ALA A 311 12.22 8.34 -12.64
CA ALA A 311 10.92 7.73 -12.32
C ALA A 311 10.85 7.34 -10.84
N LEU A 312 9.87 7.91 -10.11
CA LEU A 312 9.70 7.80 -8.66
C LEU A 312 8.41 7.08 -8.28
N GLY A 313 8.48 6.28 -7.23
CA GLY A 313 7.34 5.55 -6.68
C GLY A 313 6.88 4.40 -7.58
N ASP A 314 5.62 4.01 -7.48
CA ASP A 314 5.09 2.77 -8.03
C ASP A 314 5.31 2.59 -9.54
N VAL A 315 5.51 3.67 -10.28
CA VAL A 315 5.71 3.64 -11.74
C VAL A 315 7.02 2.95 -12.16
N ASN A 316 8.02 2.90 -11.27
CA ASN A 316 9.30 2.22 -11.53
C ASN A 316 9.28 0.71 -11.15
N GLY A 317 8.14 0.19 -10.67
CA GLY A 317 7.98 -1.23 -10.34
C GLY A 317 8.62 -1.68 -9.04
N GLY A 318 9.21 -0.78 -8.25
CA GLY A 318 9.72 -1.04 -6.90
C GLY A 318 8.59 -1.29 -5.88
N PRO A 319 8.92 -1.41 -4.58
CA PRO A 319 7.92 -1.63 -3.55
C PRO A 319 6.89 -0.50 -3.51
N GLN A 320 5.61 -0.84 -3.65
CA GLN A 320 4.49 0.11 -3.80
C GLN A 320 4.05 0.68 -2.44
N PHE A 321 4.93 1.45 -1.79
CA PHE A 321 4.66 2.08 -0.51
C PHE A 321 4.92 3.59 -0.56
N THR A 322 4.08 4.35 0.13
CA THR A 322 4.21 5.82 0.21
C THR A 322 5.56 6.26 0.78
N TYR A 323 6.10 5.53 1.76
CA TYR A 323 7.40 5.84 2.35
C TYR A 323 8.58 5.47 1.43
N ILE A 324 8.42 4.52 0.50
CA ILE A 324 9.39 4.27 -0.57
C ILE A 324 9.38 5.43 -1.56
N SER A 325 8.22 5.87 -2.03
CA SER A 325 8.12 7.07 -2.88
C SER A 325 8.67 8.33 -2.17
N MET A 326 8.54 8.41 -0.83
CA MET A 326 9.13 9.48 -0.02
C MET A 326 10.65 9.34 0.11
N ASP A 327 11.21 8.15 0.06
CA ASP A 327 12.65 7.96 0.01
C ASP A 327 13.21 8.20 -1.40
N ASP A 328 12.46 7.82 -2.44
CA ASP A 328 12.79 8.11 -3.83
C ASP A 328 13.08 9.59 -4.06
N TYR A 329 12.22 10.49 -3.51
CA TYR A 329 12.49 11.92 -3.66
C TYR A 329 13.81 12.33 -3.04
N ARG A 330 14.23 11.71 -1.92
CA ARG A 330 15.52 12.00 -1.27
C ARG A 330 16.70 11.52 -2.11
N VAL A 331 16.56 10.37 -2.76
CA VAL A 331 17.58 9.85 -3.69
C VAL A 331 17.73 10.82 -4.85
N VAL A 332 16.64 11.21 -5.52
CA VAL A 332 16.70 12.12 -6.67
C VAL A 332 17.16 13.52 -6.26
N LEU A 333 16.66 14.05 -5.14
CA LEU A 333 17.11 15.37 -4.66
C LEU A 333 18.63 15.39 -4.38
N SER A 334 19.18 14.30 -3.82
CA SER A 334 20.65 14.16 -3.62
C SER A 334 21.40 14.24 -4.96
N GLN A 335 20.87 13.67 -6.04
CA GLN A 335 21.47 13.73 -7.37
C GLN A 335 21.40 15.12 -8.00
N LEU A 336 20.34 15.89 -7.74
CA LEU A 336 20.10 17.17 -8.42
C LEU A 336 20.73 18.37 -7.71
N VAL A 337 20.75 18.37 -6.39
CA VAL A 337 21.19 19.51 -5.56
C VAL A 337 22.05 19.13 -4.36
N GLY A 338 22.29 17.85 -4.14
CA GLY A 338 23.11 17.31 -3.07
C GLY A 338 24.49 16.83 -3.56
N ASP A 339 25.08 15.92 -2.79
CA ASP A 339 26.38 15.30 -3.06
C ASP A 339 26.29 14.04 -3.95
N GLY A 340 25.09 13.63 -4.35
CA GLY A 340 24.83 12.43 -5.16
C GLY A 340 25.04 11.10 -4.44
N SER A 341 25.28 11.10 -3.12
CA SER A 341 25.66 9.89 -2.37
C SER A 341 24.52 8.92 -2.11
N ARG A 342 23.26 9.40 -2.09
CA ARG A 342 22.10 8.53 -1.79
C ARG A 342 21.73 7.63 -2.97
N SER A 343 21.40 6.39 -2.63
CA SER A 343 20.91 5.40 -3.60
C SER A 343 19.83 4.50 -3.01
N THR A 344 19.08 3.80 -3.86
CA THR A 344 18.10 2.80 -3.43
C THR A 344 18.75 1.60 -2.74
N LYS A 345 20.04 1.36 -2.92
CA LYS A 345 20.84 0.32 -2.24
C LYS A 345 21.02 0.59 -0.74
N ASP A 346 20.81 1.85 -0.30
CA ASP A 346 20.88 2.22 1.12
C ASP A 346 19.68 1.71 1.92
N ARG A 347 18.62 1.23 1.24
CA ARG A 347 17.39 0.74 1.86
C ARG A 347 17.60 -0.60 2.53
N LYS A 348 17.53 -0.61 3.86
CA LYS A 348 17.60 -1.81 4.68
C LYS A 348 16.39 -1.90 5.59
N ALA A 349 15.97 -3.11 5.91
CA ALA A 349 14.89 -3.38 6.86
C ALA A 349 13.64 -2.53 6.57
N VAL A 350 13.09 -2.67 5.38
CA VAL A 350 11.83 -2.01 4.96
C VAL A 350 10.67 -2.77 5.56
N ALA A 351 9.99 -2.16 6.54
CA ALA A 351 8.83 -2.77 7.18
C ALA A 351 7.55 -2.59 6.36
N SER A 352 6.58 -3.49 6.56
CA SER A 352 5.23 -3.38 5.98
C SER A 352 4.17 -3.80 6.99
N THR A 353 2.92 -3.33 6.79
CA THR A 353 1.79 -3.65 7.65
C THR A 353 0.53 -3.89 6.82
N ILE A 354 -0.20 -4.96 7.15
CA ILE A 354 -1.59 -5.18 6.75
C ILE A 354 -2.47 -4.71 7.92
N TYR A 355 -3.38 -3.79 7.64
CA TYR A 355 -4.25 -3.18 8.65
C TYR A 355 -5.53 -4.00 8.84
N MET A 356 -5.34 -5.27 9.22
CA MET A 356 -6.38 -6.13 9.78
C MET A 356 -6.52 -5.86 11.30
N ASN A 357 -7.39 -6.53 12.02
CA ASN A 357 -7.56 -6.36 13.47
C ASN A 357 -7.34 -7.68 14.23
N PRO A 358 -6.19 -7.80 14.98
CA PRO A 358 -5.09 -6.83 15.10
C PRO A 358 -4.24 -6.74 13.81
N PRO A 359 -3.48 -5.63 13.61
CA PRO A 359 -2.66 -5.47 12.43
C PRO A 359 -1.48 -6.44 12.39
N LEU A 360 -1.11 -6.88 11.17
CA LEU A 360 0.02 -7.76 10.91
C LEU A 360 1.15 -6.95 10.26
N SER A 361 2.23 -6.76 11.00
CA SER A 361 3.43 -6.05 10.55
C SER A 361 4.60 -7.00 10.37
N SER A 362 5.45 -6.74 9.36
CA SER A 362 6.65 -7.55 9.12
C SER A 362 7.83 -6.70 8.65
N VAL A 363 9.04 -7.21 8.91
CA VAL A 363 10.30 -6.65 8.41
C VAL A 363 11.34 -7.75 8.27
N GLY A 364 12.18 -7.67 7.25
CA GLY A 364 13.28 -8.63 7.02
C GLY A 364 12.81 -9.98 6.49
N LEU A 365 13.53 -11.02 6.83
CA LEU A 365 13.38 -12.38 6.32
C LEU A 365 12.38 -13.19 7.17
N THR A 366 11.62 -14.05 6.52
CA THR A 366 10.94 -15.18 7.18
C THR A 366 11.97 -16.21 7.66
N GLU A 367 11.57 -17.10 8.55
CA GLU A 367 12.40 -18.22 9.00
C GLU A 367 12.91 -19.06 7.82
N ARG A 368 12.01 -19.41 6.89
CA ARG A 368 12.36 -20.15 5.67
C ARG A 368 13.40 -19.40 4.83
N GLU A 369 13.17 -18.12 4.54
CA GLU A 369 14.10 -17.31 3.72
C GLU A 369 15.45 -17.17 4.39
N ALA A 370 15.51 -17.04 5.73
CA ALA A 370 16.76 -16.96 6.46
C ALA A 370 17.56 -18.29 6.38
N ILE A 371 16.89 -19.43 6.50
CA ILE A 371 17.50 -20.77 6.33
C ILE A 371 17.99 -20.96 4.89
N GLU A 372 17.16 -20.61 3.89
CA GLU A 372 17.52 -20.69 2.46
C GLU A 372 18.71 -19.77 2.12
N ALA A 373 18.84 -18.63 2.81
CA ALA A 373 20.01 -17.72 2.69
C ALA A 373 21.28 -18.24 3.40
N GLY A 374 21.20 -19.39 4.09
CA GLY A 374 22.34 -20.05 4.73
C GLY A 374 22.62 -19.60 6.18
N HIS A 375 21.72 -18.86 6.81
CA HIS A 375 21.85 -18.49 8.22
C HIS A 375 21.62 -19.68 9.15
N LYS A 376 22.34 -19.71 10.26
CA LYS A 376 21.96 -20.54 11.40
C LYS A 376 20.92 -19.76 12.21
N VAL A 377 19.71 -20.27 12.24
CA VAL A 377 18.56 -19.54 12.78
C VAL A 377 18.21 -19.97 14.19
N LYS A 378 17.92 -19.02 15.05
CA LYS A 378 17.12 -19.19 16.25
C LYS A 378 15.83 -18.35 16.12
N VAL A 379 14.74 -18.87 16.66
CA VAL A 379 13.43 -18.24 16.60
C VAL A 379 12.95 -17.91 17.99
N ALA A 380 12.42 -16.71 18.18
CA ALA A 380 11.65 -16.31 19.33
C ALA A 380 10.19 -16.10 18.88
N SER A 381 9.27 -16.93 19.36
CA SER A 381 7.86 -16.86 18.99
C SER A 381 6.99 -17.04 20.23
N LYS A 382 5.99 -16.17 20.38
CA LYS A 382 5.07 -16.24 21.53
C LYS A 382 3.68 -15.71 21.17
N PRO A 383 2.59 -16.46 21.48
CA PRO A 383 1.24 -15.93 21.41
C PRO A 383 1.08 -14.69 22.29
N VAL A 384 0.42 -13.65 21.80
CA VAL A 384 0.21 -12.37 22.52
C VAL A 384 -0.44 -12.58 23.88
N ALA A 385 -1.45 -13.45 23.96
CA ALA A 385 -2.14 -13.79 25.22
C ALA A 385 -1.20 -14.36 26.28
N ALA A 386 -0.10 -15.01 25.88
CA ALA A 386 0.89 -15.63 26.75
C ALA A 386 2.04 -14.68 27.15
N VAL A 387 2.10 -13.46 26.62
CA VAL A 387 3.10 -12.45 27.00
C VAL A 387 2.62 -11.74 28.27
N ALA A 388 3.21 -12.12 29.42
CA ALA A 388 2.81 -11.60 30.71
C ALA A 388 3.24 -10.13 30.91
N ALA A 389 4.43 -9.79 30.41
CA ALA A 389 5.01 -8.45 30.46
C ALA A 389 4.35 -7.42 29.52
N MET A 390 3.22 -7.74 28.90
CA MET A 390 2.53 -6.87 27.95
C MET A 390 1.03 -6.71 28.31
N PRO A 391 0.70 -6.03 29.41
CA PRO A 391 -0.70 -5.87 29.83
C PRO A 391 -1.51 -4.98 28.89
N ARG A 392 -0.87 -4.16 28.05
CA ARG A 392 -1.52 -3.24 27.12
C ARG A 392 -2.52 -3.95 26.20
N ALA A 393 -2.19 -5.13 25.65
CA ALA A 393 -3.09 -5.91 24.82
C ALA A 393 -4.35 -6.37 25.58
N LYS A 394 -4.22 -6.67 26.87
CA LYS A 394 -5.34 -7.08 27.75
C LYS A 394 -6.20 -5.87 28.14
N THR A 395 -5.60 -4.70 28.39
CA THR A 395 -6.36 -3.48 28.73
C THR A 395 -7.14 -2.92 27.54
N GLN A 396 -6.79 -3.30 26.32
CA GLN A 396 -7.54 -3.00 25.10
C GLN A 396 -8.43 -4.16 24.64
N GLU A 397 -8.63 -5.17 25.50
CA GLU A 397 -9.49 -6.33 25.24
C GLU A 397 -9.16 -7.08 23.94
N ASN A 398 -7.94 -6.92 23.43
CA ASN A 398 -7.49 -7.59 22.21
C ASN A 398 -6.12 -8.26 22.38
N PRO A 399 -6.03 -9.34 23.17
CA PRO A 399 -4.79 -10.10 23.37
C PRO A 399 -4.56 -11.15 22.27
N ARG A 400 -5.20 -11.02 21.10
CA ARG A 400 -5.07 -11.96 19.97
C ARG A 400 -3.78 -11.73 19.21
N GLY A 401 -3.28 -12.81 18.62
CA GLY A 401 -2.16 -12.75 17.70
C GLY A 401 -0.89 -13.42 18.23
N ILE A 402 0.22 -13.15 17.57
CA ILE A 402 1.53 -13.76 17.79
C ILE A 402 2.64 -12.76 17.45
N MET A 403 3.73 -12.79 18.22
CA MET A 403 4.95 -12.05 17.91
C MET A 403 6.07 -13.05 17.63
N LYS A 404 6.72 -12.92 16.45
CA LYS A 404 7.79 -13.82 16.02
C LYS A 404 9.00 -13.03 15.55
N PHE A 405 10.20 -13.49 15.93
CA PHE A 405 11.49 -12.96 15.52
C PHE A 405 12.37 -14.08 14.96
N VAL A 406 13.01 -13.81 13.85
CA VAL A 406 14.02 -14.64 13.22
C VAL A 406 15.38 -14.01 13.49
N ILE A 407 16.29 -14.76 14.11
CA ILE A 407 17.54 -14.24 14.67
C ILE A 407 18.68 -15.12 14.19
N ASP A 408 19.80 -14.52 13.78
CA ASP A 408 21.03 -15.24 13.48
C ASP A 408 21.65 -15.80 14.76
N ALA A 409 21.80 -17.12 14.84
CA ALA A 409 22.28 -17.79 16.04
C ALA A 409 23.77 -17.53 16.36
N GLN A 410 24.55 -17.08 15.36
CA GLN A 410 25.99 -16.82 15.53
C GLN A 410 26.28 -15.37 15.91
N THR A 411 25.53 -14.42 15.32
CA THR A 411 25.78 -12.99 15.48
C THR A 411 24.78 -12.29 16.40
N ASP A 412 23.70 -12.98 16.74
CA ASP A 412 22.55 -12.43 17.50
C ASP A 412 21.82 -11.30 16.76
N GLN A 413 22.09 -11.09 15.47
CA GLN A 413 21.41 -10.08 14.66
C GLN A 413 19.97 -10.50 14.36
N ILE A 414 19.04 -9.53 14.40
CA ILE A 414 17.66 -9.74 13.98
C ILE A 414 17.64 -9.79 12.46
N LEU A 415 17.27 -10.94 11.89
CA LEU A 415 17.13 -11.15 10.45
C LEU A 415 15.74 -10.78 9.97
N GLY A 416 14.72 -10.96 10.82
CA GLY A 416 13.35 -10.58 10.51
C GLY A 416 12.43 -10.63 11.72
N ALA A 417 11.24 -10.04 11.56
CA ALA A 417 10.18 -10.08 12.55
C ALA A 417 8.81 -10.02 11.90
N GLN A 418 7.84 -10.72 12.52
CA GLN A 418 6.43 -10.74 12.15
C GLN A 418 5.62 -10.52 13.43
N LEU A 419 4.88 -9.41 13.47
CA LEU A 419 4.15 -8.95 14.64
C LEU A 419 2.66 -8.87 14.29
N LEU A 420 1.89 -9.85 14.69
CA LEU A 420 0.42 -9.84 14.62
C LEU A 420 -0.10 -9.47 15.99
N VAL A 421 -0.22 -8.18 16.26
CA VAL A 421 -0.61 -7.62 17.56
C VAL A 421 -1.09 -6.19 17.40
N ILE A 422 -1.95 -5.70 18.28
CA ILE A 422 -2.35 -4.28 18.29
C ILE A 422 -1.11 -3.37 18.32
N GLU A 423 -1.22 -2.21 17.68
CA GLU A 423 -0.12 -1.22 17.57
C GLU A 423 1.17 -1.77 16.88
N SER A 424 1.11 -2.94 16.21
CA SER A 424 2.29 -3.53 15.57
C SER A 424 2.91 -2.62 14.51
N MET A 425 2.12 -1.75 13.86
CA MET A 425 2.59 -0.76 12.90
C MET A 425 3.55 0.27 13.51
N GLU A 426 3.48 0.51 14.82
CA GLU A 426 4.44 1.37 15.53
C GLU A 426 5.65 0.57 16.01
N VAL A 427 5.42 -0.60 16.61
CA VAL A 427 6.49 -1.45 17.16
C VAL A 427 7.44 -1.94 16.07
N ILE A 428 6.93 -2.28 14.88
CA ILE A 428 7.76 -2.77 13.76
C ILE A 428 8.79 -1.70 13.31
N ASN A 429 8.49 -0.40 13.46
CA ASN A 429 9.43 0.66 13.14
C ASN A 429 10.64 0.67 14.08
N LEU A 430 10.43 0.36 15.38
CA LEU A 430 11.52 0.20 16.34
C LEU A 430 12.41 -1.00 15.97
N VAL A 431 11.79 -2.15 15.63
CA VAL A 431 12.52 -3.35 15.18
C VAL A 431 13.31 -3.06 13.90
N ALA A 432 12.70 -2.41 12.93
CA ALA A 432 13.37 -2.01 11.69
C ALA A 432 14.55 -1.03 11.95
N LEU A 433 14.41 -0.13 12.92
CA LEU A 433 15.48 0.78 13.35
C LEU A 433 16.63 -0.01 13.99
N ALA A 434 16.31 -0.94 14.89
CA ALA A 434 17.29 -1.83 15.52
C ALA A 434 18.10 -2.62 14.46
N MET A 435 17.40 -3.23 13.49
CA MET A 435 18.04 -3.95 12.38
C MET A 435 18.97 -3.06 11.54
N ARG A 436 18.55 -1.83 11.21
CA ARG A 436 19.37 -0.90 10.42
C ARG A 436 20.64 -0.47 11.13
N HIS A 437 20.61 -0.40 12.45
CA HIS A 437 21.76 0.03 13.28
C HIS A 437 22.53 -1.14 13.90
N GLY A 438 22.20 -2.38 13.54
CA GLY A 438 22.91 -3.57 14.01
C GLY A 438 22.72 -3.85 15.51
N ILE A 439 21.63 -3.35 16.11
CA ILE A 439 21.24 -3.70 17.48
C ILE A 439 20.82 -5.17 17.49
N THR A 440 21.42 -5.95 18.40
CA THR A 440 21.17 -7.39 18.50
C THR A 440 19.84 -7.72 19.20
N ALA A 441 19.37 -8.94 19.04
CA ALA A 441 18.18 -9.42 19.72
C ALA A 441 18.31 -9.35 21.25
N SER A 442 19.49 -9.69 21.79
CA SER A 442 19.77 -9.59 23.22
C SER A 442 19.79 -8.14 23.71
N GLN A 443 20.39 -7.22 22.96
CA GLN A 443 20.34 -5.80 23.30
C GLN A 443 18.90 -5.28 23.30
N LEU A 444 18.11 -5.58 22.24
CA LEU A 444 16.71 -5.14 22.15
C LEU A 444 15.85 -5.77 23.26
N ARG A 445 16.14 -7.03 23.67
CA ARG A 445 15.48 -7.69 24.81
C ARG A 445 15.73 -6.96 26.12
N ASP A 446 16.94 -6.48 26.35
CA ASP A 446 17.39 -5.95 27.65
C ASP A 446 17.17 -4.43 27.78
N GLU A 447 16.54 -3.78 26.75
CA GLU A 447 16.20 -2.36 26.77
C GLU A 447 15.08 -2.03 27.76
N ILE A 448 15.01 -0.74 28.13
CA ILE A 448 13.98 -0.19 29.02
C ILE A 448 12.83 0.37 28.18
N TYR A 449 11.65 -0.18 28.37
CA TYR A 449 10.42 0.26 27.68
C TYR A 449 9.43 0.90 28.64
N THR A 450 8.61 1.81 28.13
CA THR A 450 7.51 2.40 28.91
C THR A 450 6.45 1.36 29.25
N HIS A 451 5.82 1.50 30.44
CA HIS A 451 4.74 0.62 30.89
C HIS A 451 3.45 1.42 31.13
N PRO A 452 2.24 0.94 30.73
CA PRO A 452 2.00 -0.27 29.91
C PRO A 452 2.13 0.05 28.40
N SER A 453 2.82 -0.79 27.64
CA SER A 453 2.99 -0.66 26.19
C SER A 453 2.95 -2.04 25.50
N ILE A 454 2.87 -2.05 24.17
CA ILE A 454 3.08 -3.29 23.39
C ILE A 454 4.57 -3.55 23.24
N THR A 455 5.38 -2.49 23.17
CA THR A 455 6.83 -2.56 22.98
C THR A 455 7.54 -3.32 24.11
N GLU A 456 7.09 -3.20 25.37
CA GLU A 456 7.70 -3.93 26.49
C GLU A 456 7.59 -5.45 26.38
N GLY A 457 6.66 -5.96 25.54
CA GLY A 457 6.58 -7.39 25.20
C GLY A 457 7.86 -7.93 24.55
N LEU A 458 8.71 -7.08 23.97
CA LEU A 458 9.99 -7.46 23.39
C LEU A 458 10.92 -8.09 24.45
N ASN A 459 10.90 -7.60 25.69
CA ASN A 459 11.70 -8.16 26.80
C ASN A 459 11.40 -9.65 27.01
N GLU A 460 10.12 -10.04 26.97
CA GLU A 460 9.70 -11.42 27.22
C GLU A 460 9.74 -12.29 25.96
N VAL A 461 9.32 -11.75 24.80
CA VAL A 461 9.30 -12.53 23.55
C VAL A 461 10.72 -12.90 23.12
N LEU A 462 11.65 -11.97 23.14
CA LEU A 462 13.05 -12.25 22.76
C LEU A 462 13.79 -13.16 23.73
N ALA A 463 13.31 -13.27 24.99
CA ALA A 463 13.91 -14.16 25.99
C ALA A 463 13.69 -15.65 25.71
N VAL A 464 12.70 -16.02 24.88
CA VAL A 464 12.41 -17.43 24.54
C VAL A 464 13.09 -17.90 23.26
N ALA A 465 14.05 -17.12 22.72
CA ALA A 465 14.76 -17.48 21.49
C ALA A 465 15.49 -18.82 21.59
N ALA A 466 15.17 -19.75 20.70
CA ALA A 466 15.74 -21.09 20.65
C ALA A 466 16.18 -21.45 19.22
N PRO A 467 17.25 -22.27 19.05
CA PRO A 467 17.66 -22.77 17.74
C PRO A 467 16.54 -23.55 17.05
N VAL A 468 16.43 -23.38 15.75
CA VAL A 468 15.60 -24.22 14.90
C VAL A 468 16.39 -25.48 14.57
N ASN A 469 15.79 -26.66 14.80
CA ASN A 469 16.40 -27.99 14.56
C ASN A 469 16.37 -28.39 13.09
#